data_aaae2edf8a04296e0dbfad377a8ceeb6
#
_entry.id   aaae2edf8a04296e0dbfad377a8ceeb6
#
_cell.length_a   1.000
_cell.length_b   1.000
_cell.length_c   1.000
_cell.angle_alpha   90.00
_cell.angle_beta   90.00
_cell.angle_gamma   90.00
#
_symmetry.space_group_name_H-M   'P 1'
#
loop_
_entity.id
_entity.type
_entity.pdbx_description
1 polymer ?
#
loop_
_entity_poly.entity_id
_entity_poly.type
_entity_poly.pdbx_seq_one_letter_code
_entity_poly.pdbx_strand_id
1 'polypeptide(L)'
;MSQELRRLPDSELEVMQAVWSADPPAERADIEAVLAGRGRTMAQTTLLTLLSRLSEKGYVKIEKQGRRRVYLPLVERSVYQGEQSRRFVDKVFGGSISAFASALCDSALTREEIDELRRLLGRDEL
;
A
#
# COMPACT_ATOMS: atom_id res chain seq x y z
N MET A 1 -7.51 -2.48 20.40
CA MET A 1 -8.22 -1.41 19.70
C MET A 1 -7.50 -1.09 18.40
N SER A 2 -8.19 -1.19 17.32
CA SER A 2 -7.57 -0.89 16.04
C SER A 2 -7.49 0.61 15.84
N GLN A 3 -6.32 1.09 15.45
CA GLN A 3 -6.16 2.47 15.05
C GLN A 3 -6.62 2.61 13.61
N GLU A 4 -7.27 3.72 13.36
CA GLU A 4 -7.65 4.06 12.02
C GLU A 4 -6.40 4.42 11.22
N LEU A 5 -6.15 3.69 10.13
CA LEU A 5 -5.00 3.93 9.28
C LEU A 5 -5.31 5.06 8.32
N ARG A 6 -4.64 6.19 8.50
CA ARG A 6 -4.81 7.33 7.62
C ARG A 6 -4.18 7.04 6.26
N ARG A 7 -4.75 7.64 5.23
CA ARG A 7 -4.16 7.58 3.90
C ARG A 7 -2.76 8.20 3.94
N LEU A 8 -1.80 7.46 3.41
CA LEU A 8 -0.44 7.98 3.29
C LEU A 8 -0.34 8.97 2.13
N PRO A 9 0.44 10.05 2.28
CA PRO A 9 0.77 10.88 1.11
C PRO A 9 1.42 10.05 0.02
N ASP A 10 1.28 10.48 -1.21
CA ASP A 10 1.70 9.69 -2.38
C ASP A 10 3.16 9.25 -2.31
N SER A 11 4.08 10.12 -1.92
CA SER A 11 5.49 9.76 -1.86
C SER A 11 5.78 8.74 -0.76
N GLU A 12 5.10 8.86 0.38
CA GLU A 12 5.26 7.89 1.47
C GLU A 12 4.64 6.56 1.09
N LEU A 13 3.49 6.57 0.42
CA LEU A 13 2.86 5.34 -0.05
C LEU A 13 3.75 4.61 -1.05
N GLU A 14 4.38 5.36 -1.95
CA GLU A 14 5.29 4.79 -2.93
C GLU A 14 6.44 4.03 -2.26
N VAL A 15 7.02 4.63 -1.22
CA VAL A 15 8.08 3.98 -0.45
C VAL A 15 7.52 2.78 0.33
N MET A 16 6.34 2.93 0.92
CA MET A 16 5.73 1.83 1.66
C MET A 16 5.43 0.64 0.75
N GLN A 17 4.97 0.89 -0.48
CA GLN A 17 4.76 -0.17 -1.47
C GLN A 17 6.05 -0.91 -1.78
N ALA A 18 7.16 -0.19 -1.84
CA ALA A 18 8.47 -0.81 -2.04
C ALA A 18 8.88 -1.66 -0.83
N VAL A 19 8.60 -1.18 0.38
CA VAL A 19 8.87 -1.95 1.60
C VAL A 19 8.08 -3.25 1.60
N TRP A 20 6.80 -3.18 1.25
CA TRP A 20 5.97 -4.40 1.17
C TRP A 20 6.47 -5.38 0.12
N SER A 21 7.03 -4.87 -0.98
CA SER A 21 7.47 -5.73 -2.10
C SER A 21 8.86 -6.32 -1.88
N ALA A 22 9.66 -5.71 -1.03
CA ALA A 22 10.98 -6.22 -0.71
C ALA A 22 10.86 -7.37 0.29
N ASP A 23 11.69 -8.39 0.12
CA ASP A 23 11.70 -9.50 1.08
C ASP A 23 12.26 -9.04 2.42
N PRO A 24 11.54 -9.24 3.53
CA PRO A 24 12.06 -8.85 4.83
C PRO A 24 13.15 -9.81 5.29
N PRO A 25 14.15 -9.32 6.03
CA PRO A 25 14.35 -7.92 6.36
C PRO A 25 14.99 -7.15 5.19
N ALA A 26 14.48 -5.98 4.89
CA ALA A 26 14.94 -5.19 3.76
C ALA A 26 15.88 -4.08 4.20
N GLU A 27 16.99 -3.95 3.49
CA GLU A 27 17.89 -2.81 3.67
C GLU A 27 17.48 -1.71 2.69
N ARG A 28 18.04 -0.52 2.88
CA ARG A 28 17.79 0.61 1.99
C ARG A 28 18.01 0.25 0.52
N ALA A 29 19.09 -0.48 0.25
CA ALA A 29 19.43 -0.86 -1.12
C ALA A 29 18.36 -1.74 -1.75
N ASP A 30 17.73 -2.62 -0.96
CA ASP A 30 16.64 -3.48 -1.45
C ASP A 30 15.42 -2.64 -1.83
N ILE A 31 15.11 -1.66 -1.02
CA ILE A 31 13.99 -0.74 -1.28
C ILE A 31 14.28 0.10 -2.52
N GLU A 32 15.49 0.60 -2.64
CA GLU A 32 15.91 1.35 -3.84
C GLU A 32 15.80 0.50 -5.10
N ALA A 33 16.16 -0.78 -5.02
CA ALA A 33 16.07 -1.67 -6.17
C ALA A 33 14.62 -1.86 -6.61
N VAL A 34 13.69 -2.00 -5.67
CA VAL A 34 12.27 -2.11 -6.00
C VAL A 34 11.76 -0.83 -6.67
N LEU A 35 12.14 0.33 -6.12
CA LEU A 35 11.74 1.61 -6.70
C LEU A 35 12.29 1.79 -8.10
N ALA A 36 13.55 1.44 -8.31
CA ALA A 36 14.19 1.52 -9.64
C ALA A 36 13.49 0.62 -10.64
N GLY A 37 13.08 -0.58 -10.21
CA GLY A 37 12.33 -1.50 -11.06
C GLY A 37 10.98 -0.97 -11.50
N ARG A 38 10.46 0.03 -10.79
CA ARG A 38 9.21 0.71 -11.13
C ARG A 38 9.45 2.01 -11.87
N GLY A 39 10.70 2.26 -12.30
CA GLY A 39 11.07 3.48 -13.01
C GLY A 39 11.17 4.69 -12.11
N ARG A 40 11.30 4.48 -10.81
CA ARG A 40 11.32 5.58 -9.85
C ARG A 40 12.68 5.66 -9.16
N THR A 41 13.34 6.80 -9.29
CA THR A 41 14.56 7.08 -8.56
C THR A 41 14.36 8.28 -7.67
N MET A 42 14.95 8.24 -6.48
CA MET A 42 14.93 9.39 -5.59
C MET A 42 16.27 9.47 -4.85
N ALA A 43 16.60 10.66 -4.39
CA ALA A 43 17.82 10.86 -3.64
C ALA A 43 17.79 10.03 -2.37
N GLN A 44 18.96 9.53 -1.96
CA GLN A 44 19.08 8.75 -0.74
C GLN A 44 18.52 9.49 0.47
N THR A 45 18.80 10.79 0.57
CA THR A 45 18.31 11.61 1.68
C THR A 45 16.78 11.70 1.68
N THR A 46 16.17 11.78 0.50
CA THR A 46 14.71 11.80 0.38
C THR A 46 14.13 10.47 0.84
N LEU A 47 14.69 9.36 0.38
CA LEU A 47 14.23 8.04 0.79
C LEU A 47 14.33 7.85 2.31
N LEU A 48 15.46 8.23 2.90
CA LEU A 48 15.63 8.10 4.35
C LEU A 48 14.65 8.96 5.12
N THR A 49 14.36 10.17 4.63
CA THR A 49 13.35 11.04 5.24
C THR A 49 11.96 10.39 5.20
N LEU A 50 11.59 9.82 4.06
CA LEU A 50 10.29 9.18 3.92
C LEU A 50 10.17 7.93 4.80
N LEU A 51 11.24 7.14 4.88
CA LEU A 51 11.27 5.97 5.77
C LEU A 51 11.15 6.39 7.23
N SER A 52 11.80 7.49 7.61
CA SER A 52 11.71 8.02 8.95
C SER A 52 10.28 8.46 9.28
N ARG A 53 9.61 9.11 8.34
CA ARG A 53 8.21 9.51 8.52
C ARG A 53 7.29 8.30 8.66
N LEU A 54 7.52 7.26 7.86
CA LEU A 54 6.76 6.02 7.97
C LEU A 54 6.97 5.36 9.33
N SER A 55 8.20 5.42 9.84
CA SER A 55 8.50 4.90 11.17
C SER A 55 7.75 5.68 12.25
N GLU A 56 7.76 7.00 12.16
CA GLU A 56 7.04 7.85 13.11
C GLU A 56 5.54 7.59 13.12
N LYS A 57 4.99 7.25 11.97
CA LYS A 57 3.56 6.94 11.82
C LYS A 57 3.21 5.51 12.22
N GLY A 58 4.20 4.70 12.56
CA GLY A 58 3.96 3.31 12.97
C GLY A 58 3.81 2.33 11.83
N TYR A 59 4.19 2.70 10.61
CA TYR A 59 4.10 1.81 9.45
C TYR A 59 5.31 0.93 9.28
N VAL A 60 6.48 1.39 9.68
CA VAL A 60 7.74 0.70 9.48
C VAL A 60 8.51 0.72 10.79
N LYS A 61 9.13 -0.41 11.11
CA LYS A 61 10.10 -0.48 12.21
C LYS A 61 11.50 -0.41 11.61
N ILE A 62 12.29 0.51 12.10
CA ILE A 62 13.70 0.61 11.72
C ILE A 62 14.50 -0.11 12.78
N GLU A 63 15.23 -1.14 12.37
CA GLU A 63 15.96 -2.00 13.30
C GLU A 63 17.40 -2.12 12.88
N LYS A 64 18.28 -2.07 13.86
CA LYS A 64 19.72 -2.26 13.62
C LYS A 64 20.06 -3.71 13.89
N GLN A 65 20.61 -4.39 12.89
CA GLN A 65 21.07 -5.77 13.00
C GLN A 65 22.56 -5.81 12.69
N GLY A 66 23.37 -5.76 13.74
CA GLY A 66 24.81 -5.64 13.60
C GLY A 66 25.16 -4.28 12.99
N ARG A 67 25.83 -4.29 11.83
CA ARG A 67 26.15 -3.06 11.11
C ARG A 67 25.09 -2.67 10.09
N ARG A 68 24.06 -3.51 9.95
CA ARG A 68 23.00 -3.31 8.98
C ARG A 68 21.82 -2.62 9.63
N ARG A 69 21.16 -1.78 8.85
CA ARG A 69 19.90 -1.19 9.24
C ARG A 69 18.83 -1.78 8.33
N VAL A 70 17.79 -2.36 8.93
CA VAL A 70 16.73 -2.99 8.17
C VAL A 70 15.41 -2.33 8.48
N TYR A 71 14.49 -2.45 7.55
CA TYR A 71 13.16 -1.84 7.60
C TYR A 71 12.13 -2.96 7.53
N LEU A 72 11.26 -3.00 8.50
CA LEU A 72 10.27 -4.05 8.63
C LEU A 72 8.87 -3.44 8.59
N PRO A 73 7.96 -3.95 7.76
CA PRO A 73 6.60 -3.44 7.76
C PRO A 73 5.88 -3.82 9.04
N LEU A 74 5.24 -2.86 9.70
CA LEU A 74 4.42 -3.08 10.89
C LEU A 74 2.95 -3.17 10.53
N VAL A 75 2.56 -2.65 9.38
CA VAL A 75 1.21 -2.69 8.86
C VAL A 75 1.22 -3.56 7.62
N GLU A 76 0.37 -4.57 7.57
CA GLU A 76 0.29 -5.44 6.39
C GLU A 76 -0.38 -4.71 5.23
N ARG A 77 0.06 -5.03 4.01
CA ARG A 77 -0.50 -4.44 2.79
C ARG A 77 -2.01 -4.59 2.72
N SER A 78 -2.50 -5.82 2.95
CA SER A 78 -3.93 -6.10 2.85
C SER A 78 -4.75 -5.30 3.86
N VAL A 79 -4.22 -5.09 5.05
CA VAL A 79 -4.91 -4.31 6.08
C VAL A 79 -5.03 -2.86 5.65
N TYR A 80 -3.93 -2.27 5.17
CA TYR A 80 -3.96 -0.90 4.69
C TYR A 80 -4.92 -0.73 3.51
N GLN A 81 -4.81 -1.62 2.53
CA GLN A 81 -5.65 -1.56 1.34
C GLN A 81 -7.12 -1.71 1.67
N GLY A 82 -7.45 -2.62 2.59
CA GLY A 82 -8.85 -2.82 3.01
C GLY A 82 -9.44 -1.58 3.67
N GLU A 83 -8.69 -0.97 4.56
CA GLU A 83 -9.16 0.24 5.23
C GLU A 83 -9.30 1.42 4.27
N GLN A 84 -8.36 1.58 3.35
CA GLN A 84 -8.44 2.66 2.37
C GLN A 84 -9.61 2.44 1.39
N SER A 85 -9.87 1.20 1.02
CA SER A 85 -11.02 0.87 0.18
C SER A 85 -12.32 1.22 0.87
N ARG A 86 -12.45 0.85 2.15
CA ARG A 86 -13.65 1.17 2.93
C ARG A 86 -13.86 2.68 3.02
N ARG A 87 -12.80 3.42 3.33
CA ARG A 87 -12.87 4.88 3.41
C ARG A 87 -13.27 5.51 2.08
N PHE A 88 -12.71 5.00 1.00
CA PHE A 88 -13.00 5.51 -0.33
C PHE A 88 -14.49 5.37 -0.64
N VAL A 89 -15.04 4.18 -0.39
CA VAL A 89 -16.46 3.92 -0.63
C VAL A 89 -17.32 4.82 0.26
N ASP A 90 -16.96 4.96 1.52
CA ASP A 90 -17.71 5.80 2.44
C ASP A 90 -17.67 7.27 2.03
N LYS A 91 -16.51 7.76 1.64
CA LYS A 91 -16.32 9.17 1.31
C LYS A 91 -16.88 9.55 -0.05
N VAL A 92 -16.60 8.75 -1.06
CA VAL A 92 -16.93 9.08 -2.44
C VAL A 92 -18.33 8.60 -2.81
N PHE A 93 -18.75 7.47 -2.27
CA PHE A 93 -20.03 6.83 -2.64
C PHE A 93 -21.04 6.76 -1.49
N GLY A 94 -20.81 7.55 -0.44
CA GLY A 94 -21.72 7.59 0.70
C GLY A 94 -21.93 6.24 1.37
N GLY A 95 -20.96 5.34 1.29
CA GLY A 95 -21.02 4.01 1.87
C GLY A 95 -21.71 2.98 1.00
N SER A 96 -22.15 3.35 -0.20
CA SER A 96 -22.88 2.44 -1.08
C SER A 96 -21.95 1.60 -1.94
N ILE A 97 -21.85 0.32 -1.63
CA ILE A 97 -21.10 -0.64 -2.44
C ILE A 97 -21.73 -0.77 -3.82
N SER A 98 -23.06 -0.74 -3.88
CA SER A 98 -23.78 -0.82 -5.14
C SER A 98 -23.43 0.34 -6.07
N ALA A 99 -23.37 1.57 -5.53
CA ALA A 99 -22.97 2.74 -6.32
C ALA A 99 -21.53 2.63 -6.80
N PHE A 100 -20.64 2.15 -5.95
CA PHE A 100 -19.24 1.95 -6.30
C PHE A 100 -19.10 0.92 -7.43
N ALA A 101 -19.75 -0.23 -7.28
CA ALA A 101 -19.71 -1.29 -8.29
C ALA A 101 -20.28 -0.80 -9.63
N SER A 102 -21.38 -0.05 -9.61
CA SER A 102 -21.97 0.51 -10.84
C SER A 102 -20.99 1.46 -11.53
N ALA A 103 -20.33 2.32 -10.78
CA ALA A 103 -19.36 3.24 -11.34
C ALA A 103 -18.18 2.50 -11.98
N LEU A 104 -17.69 1.44 -11.35
CA LEU A 104 -16.62 0.62 -11.90
C LEU A 104 -17.06 -0.04 -13.21
N CYS A 105 -18.24 -0.64 -13.23
CA CYS A 105 -18.74 -1.37 -14.40
C CYS A 105 -19.07 -0.45 -15.56
N ASP A 106 -19.58 0.76 -15.27
CA ASP A 106 -20.07 1.66 -16.32
C ASP A 106 -18.97 2.37 -17.08
N SER A 107 -17.85 2.69 -16.45
CA SER A 107 -16.87 3.54 -17.12
C SER A 107 -15.42 3.36 -16.69
N ALA A 108 -15.15 2.65 -15.61
CA ALA A 108 -13.79 2.61 -15.06
C ALA A 108 -13.03 1.33 -15.41
N LEU A 109 -13.73 0.25 -15.70
CA LEU A 109 -13.10 -1.06 -15.93
C LEU A 109 -13.27 -1.52 -17.37
N THR A 110 -12.28 -2.25 -17.87
CA THR A 110 -12.38 -2.96 -19.13
C THR A 110 -13.25 -4.21 -18.91
N ARG A 111 -13.66 -4.82 -20.03
CA ARG A 111 -14.45 -6.05 -19.98
C ARG A 111 -13.71 -7.17 -19.26
N GLU A 112 -12.42 -7.28 -19.55
CA GLU A 112 -11.56 -8.29 -18.92
C GLU A 112 -11.45 -8.08 -17.41
N GLU A 113 -11.37 -6.82 -16.99
CA GLU A 113 -11.32 -6.49 -15.58
C GLU A 113 -12.64 -6.78 -14.87
N ILE A 114 -13.77 -6.52 -15.55
CA ILE A 114 -15.08 -6.86 -15.01
C ILE A 114 -15.21 -8.37 -14.81
N ASP A 115 -14.73 -9.15 -15.79
CA ASP A 115 -14.76 -10.60 -15.68
C ASP A 115 -13.88 -11.10 -14.54
N GLU A 116 -12.73 -10.50 -14.36
CA GLU A 116 -11.85 -10.82 -13.25
C GLU A 116 -12.52 -10.51 -11.91
N LEU A 117 -13.13 -9.34 -11.79
CA LEU A 117 -13.83 -8.94 -10.57
C LEU A 117 -14.97 -9.92 -10.26
N ARG A 118 -15.72 -10.31 -11.28
CA ARG A 118 -16.81 -11.27 -11.12
C ARG A 118 -16.31 -12.60 -10.58
N ARG A 119 -15.18 -13.08 -11.09
CA ARG A 119 -14.58 -14.33 -10.60
C ARG A 119 -14.16 -14.21 -9.14
N LEU A 120 -13.57 -13.08 -8.76
CA LEU A 120 -13.15 -12.84 -7.39
C LEU A 120 -14.32 -12.81 -6.42
N LEU A 121 -15.41 -12.16 -6.81
CA LEU A 121 -16.60 -12.04 -5.98
C LEU A 121 -17.37 -13.35 -5.88
N GLY A 122 -17.18 -14.24 -6.84
CA GLY A 122 -17.85 -15.54 -6.84
C GLY A 122 -17.14 -16.63 -6.06
N ARG A 123 -16.03 -16.32 -5.38
CA ARG A 123 -15.31 -17.33 -4.60
C ARG A 123 -16.08 -17.66 -3.32
N ASP A 124 -16.03 -18.94 -2.98
CA ASP A 124 -16.77 -19.44 -1.81
C ASP A 124 -16.28 -18.88 -0.48
N GLU A 125 -15.07 -18.39 -0.43
CA GLU A 125 -14.48 -17.83 0.78
C GLU A 125 -15.00 -16.43 1.13
N LEU A 126 -15.78 -15.87 0.26
CA LEU A 126 -16.33 -14.53 0.51
C LEU A 126 -17.61 -14.60 1.31
#